data_46c2882d7e5c58ff6783f284e6cc71a7
#
_entry.id   46c2882d7e5c58ff6783f284e6cc71a7
#
_cell.length_a   1.000
_cell.length_b   1.000
_cell.length_c   1.000
_cell.angle_alpha   90.00
_cell.angle_beta   90.00
_cell.angle_gamma   90.00
#
_symmetry.space_group_name_H-M   'P 1'
#
loop_
_entity.id
_entity.type
_entity.pdbx_description
1 polymer ?
#
loop_
_entity_poly.entity_id
_entity_poly.type
_entity_poly.pdbx_seq_one_letter_code
_entity_poly.pdbx_strand_id
1 'polypeptide(L)'
;MHLLTIKNLDFSYNSSPLLQNITLQLKKGEAVGVLGSNGAGKTTLFDLICNIRKPRNGTIINSSRQQAYLTQVLTPPPLLRMSEVYQLITHLNSRSAPDHCEVLSRLSEWSPSLSKRYAEIYKKKASTCSYGEVRSFVTLTLLLMGSDLIILDEPTAGVDPEFRHHIWLGIKSACKNGASVLISSHYTEEIATNCHRFYMLAHQHLEPFENAHEFLARYHANSYDEAFINASMSQEEIGAAS
;
A
#
# COMPACT_ATOMS: atom_id res chain seq x y z
N MET A 1 17.90 -0.10 -11.46
CA MET A 1 18.42 0.34 -10.14
C MET A 1 17.30 0.20 -9.12
N HIS A 2 17.53 -0.44 -7.96
CA HIS A 2 16.54 -0.60 -6.91
C HIS A 2 16.44 0.70 -6.09
N LEU A 3 15.22 1.14 -5.81
CA LEU A 3 14.94 2.27 -4.93
C LEU A 3 14.95 1.82 -3.47
N LEU A 4 14.38 0.63 -3.20
CA LEU A 4 14.34 0.01 -1.88
C LEU A 4 14.89 -1.41 -1.97
N THR A 5 15.75 -1.78 -1.03
CA THR A 5 16.28 -3.14 -0.89
C THR A 5 16.28 -3.53 0.58
N ILE A 6 15.67 -4.65 0.89
CA ILE A 6 15.68 -5.29 2.20
C ILE A 6 16.41 -6.62 2.06
N LYS A 7 17.33 -6.92 2.99
CA LYS A 7 18.12 -8.16 2.99
C LYS A 7 18.11 -8.80 4.38
N ASN A 8 17.68 -10.05 4.44
CA ASN A 8 17.74 -10.93 5.62
C ASN A 8 17.22 -10.24 6.89
N LEU A 9 16.07 -9.54 6.77
CA LEU A 9 15.52 -8.76 7.87
C LEU A 9 14.73 -9.67 8.81
N ASP A 10 15.05 -9.57 10.12
CA ASP A 10 14.31 -10.21 11.20
C ASP A 10 13.67 -9.18 12.10
N PHE A 11 12.46 -9.48 12.56
CA PHE A 11 11.76 -8.68 13.56
C PHE A 11 10.92 -9.56 14.49
N SER A 12 10.89 -9.18 15.76
CA SER A 12 10.08 -9.84 16.79
C SER A 12 9.46 -8.80 17.72
N TYR A 13 8.22 -9.05 18.15
CA TYR A 13 7.66 -8.38 19.32
C TYR A 13 8.05 -9.19 20.56
N ASN A 14 8.82 -8.58 21.46
CA ASN A 14 9.40 -9.28 22.62
C ASN A 14 10.20 -10.52 22.17
N SER A 15 9.77 -11.72 22.57
CA SER A 15 10.38 -13.00 22.17
C SER A 15 9.64 -13.73 21.05
N SER A 16 8.49 -13.20 20.58
CA SER A 16 7.69 -13.83 19.51
C SER A 16 8.16 -13.34 18.14
N PRO A 17 8.76 -14.21 17.29
CA PRO A 17 9.13 -13.85 15.94
C PRO A 17 7.89 -13.47 15.11
N LEU A 18 8.01 -12.42 14.28
CA LEU A 18 6.96 -12.01 13.37
C LEU A 18 7.44 -12.00 11.92
N LEU A 19 8.68 -11.61 11.68
CA LEU A 19 9.32 -11.60 10.37
C LEU A 19 10.66 -12.30 10.47
N GLN A 20 10.94 -13.22 9.55
CA GLN A 20 12.18 -14.01 9.54
C GLN A 20 12.78 -14.02 8.13
N ASN A 21 14.04 -13.62 8.02
CA ASN A 21 14.82 -13.63 6.79
C ASN A 21 14.12 -12.93 5.61
N ILE A 22 13.45 -11.80 5.87
CA ILE A 22 12.71 -11.07 4.87
C ILE A 22 13.67 -10.43 3.86
N THR A 23 13.45 -10.71 2.58
CA THR A 23 14.16 -10.08 1.47
C THR A 23 13.14 -9.51 0.50
N LEU A 24 13.26 -8.21 0.19
CA LEU A 24 12.37 -7.48 -0.70
C LEU A 24 13.16 -6.47 -1.53
N GLN A 25 12.80 -6.32 -2.78
CA GLN A 25 13.36 -5.30 -3.68
C GLN A 25 12.23 -4.53 -4.36
N LEU A 26 12.41 -3.24 -4.55
CA LEU A 26 11.49 -2.37 -5.30
C LEU A 26 12.31 -1.54 -6.29
N LYS A 27 12.00 -1.66 -7.58
CA LYS A 27 12.64 -0.87 -8.64
C LYS A 27 11.96 0.49 -8.77
N LYS A 28 12.66 1.45 -9.37
CA LYS A 28 12.05 2.75 -9.68
C LYS A 28 10.90 2.60 -10.69
N GLY A 29 9.82 3.31 -10.44
CA GLY A 29 8.63 3.30 -11.29
C GLY A 29 7.78 2.02 -11.21
N GLU A 30 8.02 1.17 -10.20
CA GLU A 30 7.36 -0.12 -10.04
C GLU A 30 6.27 -0.05 -8.94
N ALA A 31 5.13 -0.69 -9.19
CA ALA A 31 4.14 -1.01 -8.16
C ALA A 31 4.31 -2.46 -7.74
N VAL A 32 4.58 -2.68 -6.45
CA VAL A 32 4.78 -4.01 -5.86
C VAL A 32 3.76 -4.24 -4.75
N GLY A 33 3.08 -5.38 -4.81
CA GLY A 33 2.12 -5.82 -3.81
C GLY A 33 2.75 -6.61 -2.67
N VAL A 34 2.16 -6.54 -1.48
CA VAL A 34 2.45 -7.41 -0.35
C VAL A 34 1.13 -8.00 0.12
N LEU A 35 0.89 -9.26 -0.23
CA LEU A 35 -0.26 -10.05 0.22
C LEU A 35 0.04 -10.69 1.57
N GLY A 36 -1.00 -10.97 2.33
CA GLY A 36 -0.89 -11.71 3.59
C GLY A 36 -2.14 -11.52 4.44
N SER A 37 -2.42 -12.49 5.31
CA SER A 37 -3.54 -12.43 6.23
C SER A 37 -3.41 -11.28 7.25
N ASN A 38 -4.51 -10.98 7.94
CA ASN A 38 -4.47 -10.03 9.05
C ASN A 38 -3.55 -10.58 10.15
N GLY A 39 -2.67 -9.72 10.67
CA GLY A 39 -1.66 -10.13 11.65
C GLY A 39 -0.38 -10.75 11.08
N ALA A 40 -0.27 -11.02 9.78
CA ALA A 40 0.93 -11.60 9.16
C ALA A 40 2.19 -10.73 9.29
N GLY A 41 2.03 -9.42 9.57
CA GLY A 41 3.17 -8.50 9.75
C GLY A 41 3.35 -7.47 8.65
N LYS A 42 2.39 -7.30 7.71
CA LYS A 42 2.48 -6.31 6.61
C LYS A 42 2.73 -4.89 7.11
N THR A 43 1.89 -4.40 8.03
CA THR A 43 2.06 -3.07 8.67
C THR A 43 3.41 -2.95 9.38
N THR A 44 3.84 -3.99 10.08
CA THR A 44 5.15 -4.01 10.76
C THR A 44 6.30 -3.92 9.77
N LEU A 45 6.22 -4.62 8.64
CA LEU A 45 7.20 -4.51 7.56
C LEU A 45 7.26 -3.08 7.01
N PHE A 46 6.12 -2.43 6.82
CA PHE A 46 6.06 -1.03 6.37
C PHE A 46 6.59 -0.05 7.42
N ASP A 47 6.28 -0.25 8.70
CA ASP A 47 6.84 0.52 9.80
C ASP A 47 8.38 0.44 9.84
N LEU A 48 8.94 -0.75 9.58
CA LEU A 48 10.39 -0.96 9.50
C LEU A 48 11.00 -0.22 8.31
N ILE A 49 10.36 -0.25 7.14
CA ILE A 49 10.80 0.49 5.94
C ILE A 49 10.78 1.99 6.20
N CYS A 50 9.76 2.48 6.91
CA CYS A 50 9.60 3.89 7.26
C CYS A 50 10.46 4.33 8.47
N ASN A 51 11.29 3.43 9.02
CA ASN A 51 12.11 3.66 10.20
C ASN A 51 11.32 4.08 11.46
N ILE A 52 10.03 3.72 11.52
CA ILE A 52 9.17 3.86 12.71
C ILE A 52 9.57 2.80 13.75
N ARG A 53 10.01 1.64 13.25
CA ARG A 53 10.58 0.53 14.05
C ARG A 53 11.98 0.18 13.57
N LYS A 54 12.74 -0.49 14.43
CA LYS A 54 14.08 -0.98 14.09
C LYS A 54 14.07 -2.49 13.93
N PRO A 55 14.67 -3.05 12.88
CA PRO A 55 14.80 -4.49 12.74
C PRO A 55 15.74 -5.06 13.82
N ARG A 56 15.59 -6.34 14.14
CA ARG A 56 16.49 -7.07 15.02
C ARG A 56 17.80 -7.40 14.30
N ASN A 57 17.68 -7.85 13.06
CA ASN A 57 18.79 -8.16 12.15
C ASN A 57 18.44 -7.71 10.74
N GLY A 58 19.41 -7.80 9.84
CA GLY A 58 19.26 -7.47 8.43
C GLY A 58 19.49 -6.00 8.12
N THR A 59 19.27 -5.65 6.87
CA THR A 59 19.50 -4.28 6.37
C THR A 59 18.36 -3.80 5.50
N ILE A 60 18.04 -2.50 5.64
CA ILE A 60 17.11 -1.79 4.77
C ILE A 60 17.88 -0.64 4.11
N ILE A 61 17.96 -0.67 2.80
CA ILE A 61 18.56 0.39 1.98
C ILE A 61 17.43 1.07 1.23
N ASN A 62 17.08 2.28 1.65
CA ASN A 62 16.09 3.14 1.02
C ASN A 62 16.79 4.34 0.38
N SER A 63 16.76 4.42 -0.95
CA SER A 63 17.38 5.47 -1.75
C SER A 63 16.40 6.56 -2.19
N SER A 64 15.17 6.56 -1.67
CA SER A 64 14.21 7.61 -1.93
C SER A 64 14.64 8.92 -1.27
N ARG A 65 14.43 10.03 -1.96
CA ARG A 65 14.63 11.37 -1.38
C ARG A 65 13.41 11.81 -0.57
N GLN A 66 12.25 11.35 -1.00
CA GLN A 66 10.97 11.68 -0.41
C GLN A 66 10.08 10.45 -0.38
N GLN A 67 9.52 10.15 0.78
CA GLN A 67 8.59 9.04 0.95
C GLN A 67 7.27 9.52 1.56
N ALA A 68 6.18 8.87 1.14
CA ALA A 68 4.87 9.03 1.72
C ALA A 68 4.39 7.68 2.27
N TYR A 69 3.73 7.68 3.42
CA TYR A 69 3.19 6.48 4.04
C TYR A 69 1.72 6.68 4.44
N LEU A 70 0.84 5.87 3.87
CA LEU A 70 -0.54 5.71 4.31
C LEU A 70 -0.60 4.55 5.29
N THR A 71 -0.86 4.83 6.55
CA THR A 71 -1.02 3.82 7.61
C THR A 71 -2.36 3.09 7.51
N GLN A 72 -2.45 1.88 8.04
CA GLN A 72 -3.69 1.11 8.07
C GLN A 72 -4.81 1.83 8.81
N VAL A 73 -4.50 2.44 9.95
CA VAL A 73 -5.45 3.26 10.72
C VAL A 73 -5.26 4.73 10.36
N LEU A 74 -6.29 5.33 9.79
CA LEU A 74 -6.29 6.73 9.37
C LEU A 74 -7.45 7.45 10.06
N THR A 75 -7.14 8.27 11.06
CA THR A 75 -8.14 9.02 11.85
C THR A 75 -7.73 10.50 11.93
N PRO A 76 -8.10 11.32 10.94
CA PRO A 76 -7.88 12.76 11.05
C PRO A 76 -8.62 13.33 12.26
N PRO A 77 -8.10 14.40 12.91
CA PRO A 77 -8.82 15.06 13.98
C PRO A 77 -10.24 15.44 13.52
N PRO A 78 -11.30 15.08 14.29
CA PRO A 78 -12.69 15.14 13.81
C PRO A 78 -13.20 16.56 13.53
N LEU A 79 -12.57 17.55 14.14
CA LEU A 79 -12.94 18.97 13.98
C LEU A 79 -12.32 19.62 12.74
N LEU A 80 -11.23 19.04 12.20
CA LEU A 80 -10.58 19.58 11.01
C LEU A 80 -11.43 19.36 9.76
N ARG A 81 -11.38 20.32 8.85
CA ARG A 81 -11.86 20.13 7.49
C ARG A 81 -10.85 19.28 6.70
N MET A 82 -11.32 18.56 5.70
CA MET A 82 -10.43 17.78 4.84
C MET A 82 -9.47 18.70 4.06
N SER A 83 -9.82 19.96 3.83
CA SER A 83 -8.92 20.99 3.32
C SER A 83 -7.73 21.28 4.26
N GLU A 84 -7.94 21.25 5.57
CA GLU A 84 -6.87 21.44 6.56
C GLU A 84 -6.01 20.17 6.65
N VAL A 85 -6.62 18.99 6.54
CA VAL A 85 -5.89 17.71 6.41
C VAL A 85 -5.01 17.72 5.16
N TYR A 86 -5.53 18.18 4.03
CA TYR A 86 -4.76 18.36 2.80
C TYR A 86 -3.56 19.30 3.02
N GLN A 87 -3.76 20.46 3.64
CA GLN A 87 -2.69 21.41 3.95
C GLN A 87 -1.62 20.79 4.85
N LEU A 88 -2.01 20.02 5.87
CA LEU A 88 -1.04 19.29 6.71
C LEU A 88 -0.20 18.32 5.90
N ILE A 89 -0.82 17.51 5.04
CA ILE A 89 -0.12 16.55 4.18
C ILE A 89 0.85 17.28 3.24
N THR A 90 0.43 18.36 2.60
CA THR A 90 1.25 19.13 1.66
C THR A 90 2.43 19.80 2.34
N HIS A 91 2.24 20.40 3.52
CA HIS A 91 3.31 21.03 4.28
C HIS A 91 4.36 20.03 4.80
N LEU A 92 3.92 18.84 5.21
CA LEU A 92 4.82 17.80 5.71
C LEU A 92 5.59 17.11 4.58
N ASN A 93 5.02 17.06 3.38
CA ASN A 93 5.57 16.23 2.31
C ASN A 93 6.60 17.00 1.45
N SER A 94 6.35 18.24 1.03
CA SER A 94 7.30 18.99 0.21
C SER A 94 6.90 20.46 0.02
N ARG A 95 7.92 21.31 -0.19
CA ARG A 95 7.72 22.71 -0.64
C ARG A 95 7.16 22.82 -2.07
N SER A 96 7.23 21.75 -2.86
CA SER A 96 6.75 21.66 -4.24
C SER A 96 5.46 20.85 -4.39
N ALA A 97 4.72 20.63 -3.29
CA ALA A 97 3.44 19.94 -3.36
C ALA A 97 2.47 20.72 -4.25
N PRO A 98 1.66 20.03 -5.09
CA PRO A 98 0.69 20.67 -5.94
C PRO A 98 -0.34 21.44 -5.12
N ASP A 99 -0.83 22.54 -5.63
CA ASP A 99 -1.96 23.23 -5.02
C ASP A 99 -3.28 22.48 -5.28
N HIS A 100 -4.35 22.90 -4.61
CA HIS A 100 -5.64 22.21 -4.73
C HIS A 100 -6.21 22.27 -6.15
N CYS A 101 -5.99 23.36 -6.88
CA CYS A 101 -6.49 23.51 -8.27
C CYS A 101 -5.75 22.56 -9.21
N GLU A 102 -4.44 22.42 -9.03
CA GLU A 102 -3.62 21.47 -9.78
C GLU A 102 -4.03 20.02 -9.50
N VAL A 103 -4.31 19.68 -8.24
CA VAL A 103 -4.84 18.36 -7.86
C VAL A 103 -6.16 18.08 -8.56
N LEU A 104 -7.10 19.02 -8.54
CA LEU A 104 -8.40 18.85 -9.20
C LEU A 104 -8.26 18.70 -10.73
N SER A 105 -7.34 19.44 -11.36
CA SER A 105 -7.04 19.30 -12.78
C SER A 105 -6.55 17.89 -13.11
N ARG A 106 -5.56 17.39 -12.38
CA ARG A 106 -5.01 16.05 -12.58
C ARG A 106 -6.05 14.94 -12.33
N LEU A 107 -6.90 15.09 -11.32
CA LEU A 107 -7.99 14.15 -11.05
C LEU A 107 -9.05 14.19 -12.16
N SER A 108 -9.31 15.37 -12.74
CA SER A 108 -10.25 15.54 -13.84
C SER A 108 -9.79 14.85 -15.14
N GLU A 109 -8.47 14.75 -15.36
CA GLU A 109 -7.91 13.98 -16.49
C GLU A 109 -8.21 12.47 -16.35
N TRP A 110 -8.29 11.95 -15.11
CA TRP A 110 -8.66 10.55 -14.88
C TRP A 110 -10.19 10.35 -14.96
N SER A 111 -10.93 11.23 -14.29
CA SER A 111 -12.39 11.23 -14.29
C SER A 111 -12.94 12.55 -13.76
N PRO A 112 -13.82 13.26 -14.53
CA PRO A 112 -14.50 14.46 -14.02
C PRO A 112 -15.36 14.19 -12.77
N SER A 113 -15.97 12.99 -12.65
CA SER A 113 -16.75 12.61 -11.46
C SER A 113 -15.87 12.48 -10.23
N LEU A 114 -14.66 11.91 -10.37
CA LEU A 114 -13.69 11.81 -9.30
C LEU A 114 -13.26 13.18 -8.78
N SER A 115 -12.91 14.11 -9.70
CA SER A 115 -12.50 15.47 -9.35
C SER A 115 -13.61 16.20 -8.57
N LYS A 116 -14.87 16.04 -9.00
CA LYS A 116 -16.03 16.62 -8.31
C LYS A 116 -16.20 16.02 -6.90
N ARG A 117 -16.19 14.70 -6.76
CA ARG A 117 -16.30 14.03 -5.45
C ARG A 117 -15.16 14.41 -4.51
N TYR A 118 -13.93 14.48 -5.02
CA TYR A 118 -12.78 14.92 -4.25
C TYR A 118 -12.95 16.35 -3.73
N ALA A 119 -13.41 17.28 -4.58
CA ALA A 119 -13.69 18.67 -4.21
C ALA A 119 -14.83 18.80 -3.18
N GLU A 120 -15.83 17.92 -3.22
CA GLU A 120 -16.89 17.85 -2.21
C GLU A 120 -16.35 17.41 -0.85
N ILE A 121 -15.53 16.34 -0.83
CA ILE A 121 -14.89 15.83 0.39
C ILE A 121 -13.97 16.90 0.98
N TYR A 122 -13.18 17.59 0.17
CA TYR A 122 -12.27 18.67 0.57
C TYR A 122 -12.94 19.72 1.46
N LYS A 123 -14.23 20.01 1.22
CA LYS A 123 -15.02 21.01 1.97
C LYS A 123 -15.62 20.48 3.27
N LYS A 124 -15.73 19.15 3.43
CA LYS A 124 -16.35 18.50 4.61
C LYS A 124 -15.44 18.56 5.82
N LYS A 125 -16.05 18.47 7.03
CA LYS A 125 -15.31 18.13 8.25
C LYS A 125 -14.98 16.64 8.25
N ALA A 126 -13.84 16.26 8.78
CA ALA A 126 -13.43 14.85 8.88
C ALA A 126 -14.49 13.99 9.60
N SER A 127 -15.15 14.53 10.64
CA SER A 127 -16.22 13.88 11.39
C SER A 127 -17.49 13.59 10.57
N THR A 128 -17.68 14.25 9.41
CA THR A 128 -18.85 14.05 8.53
C THR A 128 -18.54 13.20 7.31
N CYS A 129 -17.28 12.79 7.14
CA CYS A 129 -16.86 11.90 6.07
C CYS A 129 -17.00 10.44 6.54
N SER A 130 -17.37 9.55 5.61
CA SER A 130 -17.23 8.12 5.85
C SER A 130 -15.75 7.71 5.90
N TYR A 131 -15.47 6.54 6.49
CA TYR A 131 -14.10 6.00 6.50
C TYR A 131 -13.52 5.88 5.09
N GLY A 132 -14.31 5.37 4.14
CA GLY A 132 -13.90 5.23 2.74
C GLY A 132 -13.62 6.57 2.05
N GLU A 133 -14.42 7.62 2.35
CA GLU A 133 -14.17 8.98 1.82
C GLU A 133 -12.86 9.56 2.35
N VAL A 134 -12.60 9.45 3.66
CA VAL A 134 -11.33 9.92 4.25
C VAL A 134 -10.16 9.18 3.65
N ARG A 135 -10.26 7.85 3.58
CA ARG A 135 -9.19 6.99 3.06
C ARG A 135 -8.88 7.28 1.60
N SER A 136 -9.91 7.33 0.75
CA SER A 136 -9.75 7.66 -0.67
C SER A 136 -9.15 9.05 -0.88
N PHE A 137 -9.64 10.04 -0.15
CA PHE A 137 -9.14 11.41 -0.23
C PHE A 137 -7.65 11.49 0.11
N VAL A 138 -7.23 10.89 1.24
CA VAL A 138 -5.81 10.92 1.65
C VAL A 138 -4.95 10.10 0.70
N THR A 139 -5.39 8.91 0.28
CA THR A 139 -4.64 8.08 -0.68
C THR A 139 -4.39 8.83 -1.99
N LEU A 140 -5.42 9.42 -2.59
CA LEU A 140 -5.30 10.19 -3.83
C LEU A 140 -4.40 11.42 -3.64
N THR A 141 -4.52 12.10 -2.49
CA THR A 141 -3.60 13.19 -2.14
C THR A 141 -2.15 12.73 -2.15
N LEU A 142 -1.81 11.65 -1.43
CA LEU A 142 -0.44 11.12 -1.37
C LEU A 142 0.11 10.71 -2.74
N LEU A 143 -0.73 10.09 -3.59
CA LEU A 143 -0.34 9.69 -4.95
C LEU A 143 0.01 10.88 -5.86
N LEU A 144 -0.56 12.07 -5.58
CA LEU A 144 -0.34 13.28 -6.37
C LEU A 144 0.78 14.18 -5.82
N MET A 145 1.35 13.87 -4.63
CA MET A 145 2.40 14.69 -4.00
C MET A 145 3.79 14.58 -4.64
N GLY A 146 4.01 13.65 -5.58
CA GLY A 146 5.29 13.52 -6.28
C GLY A 146 6.40 12.85 -5.46
N SER A 147 6.06 12.06 -4.44
CA SER A 147 7.05 11.29 -3.66
C SER A 147 7.69 10.19 -4.51
N ASP A 148 9.01 9.94 -4.30
CA ASP A 148 9.75 8.87 -4.99
C ASP A 148 9.28 7.48 -4.56
N LEU A 149 8.97 7.34 -3.26
CA LEU A 149 8.45 6.12 -2.64
C LEU A 149 7.12 6.40 -1.96
N ILE A 150 6.10 5.64 -2.34
CA ILE A 150 4.77 5.71 -1.74
C ILE A 150 4.44 4.34 -1.16
N ILE A 151 4.18 4.29 0.14
CA ILE A 151 3.82 3.08 0.87
C ILE A 151 2.36 3.18 1.26
N LEU A 152 1.56 2.20 0.85
CA LEU A 152 0.11 2.20 1.05
C LEU A 152 -0.31 0.93 1.80
N ASP A 153 -0.70 1.09 3.07
CA ASP A 153 -1.17 -0.02 3.89
C ASP A 153 -2.70 -0.14 3.77
N GLU A 154 -3.17 -1.15 3.04
CA GLU A 154 -4.59 -1.45 2.77
C GLU A 154 -5.36 -0.25 2.16
N PRO A 155 -4.89 0.40 1.07
CA PRO A 155 -5.46 1.67 0.59
C PRO A 155 -6.91 1.57 0.12
N THR A 156 -7.37 0.37 -0.23
CA THR A 156 -8.72 0.11 -0.77
C THR A 156 -9.69 -0.48 0.25
N ALA A 157 -9.23 -0.74 1.48
CA ALA A 157 -10.06 -1.30 2.54
C ALA A 157 -11.20 -0.34 2.94
N GLY A 158 -12.45 -0.82 2.88
CA GLY A 158 -13.64 -0.03 3.22
C GLY A 158 -13.97 1.09 2.22
N VAL A 159 -13.36 1.07 1.04
CA VAL A 159 -13.55 2.04 -0.04
C VAL A 159 -14.56 1.48 -1.05
N ASP A 160 -15.47 2.33 -1.54
CA ASP A 160 -16.44 1.92 -2.57
C ASP A 160 -15.74 1.56 -3.91
N PRO A 161 -16.40 0.75 -4.78
CA PRO A 161 -15.78 0.25 -6.00
C PRO A 161 -15.30 1.35 -6.96
N GLU A 162 -16.00 2.49 -7.04
CA GLU A 162 -15.61 3.60 -7.92
C GLU A 162 -14.31 4.26 -7.45
N PHE A 163 -14.22 4.60 -6.15
CA PHE A 163 -12.98 5.15 -5.60
C PHE A 163 -11.83 4.14 -5.62
N ARG A 164 -12.12 2.85 -5.40
CA ARG A 164 -11.13 1.78 -5.50
C ARG A 164 -10.50 1.73 -6.89
N HIS A 165 -11.31 1.78 -7.95
CA HIS A 165 -10.86 1.87 -9.34
C HIS A 165 -9.95 3.09 -9.55
N HIS A 166 -10.33 4.26 -9.03
CA HIS A 166 -9.56 5.49 -9.17
C HIS A 166 -8.24 5.47 -8.38
N ILE A 167 -8.18 4.81 -7.22
CA ILE A 167 -6.93 4.61 -6.49
C ILE A 167 -5.95 3.82 -7.36
N TRP A 168 -6.38 2.76 -8.03
CA TRP A 168 -5.53 1.98 -8.92
C TRP A 168 -5.08 2.76 -10.17
N LEU A 169 -5.95 3.61 -10.73
CA LEU A 169 -5.55 4.55 -11.79
C LEU A 169 -4.48 5.52 -11.29
N GLY A 170 -4.64 6.05 -10.07
CA GLY A 170 -3.68 6.93 -9.44
C GLY A 170 -2.33 6.26 -9.20
N ILE A 171 -2.31 5.01 -8.75
CA ILE A 171 -1.08 4.21 -8.58
C ILE A 171 -0.36 4.04 -9.91
N LYS A 172 -1.08 3.66 -10.97
CA LYS A 172 -0.52 3.52 -12.32
C LYS A 172 0.05 4.85 -12.84
N SER A 173 -0.66 5.96 -12.61
CA SER A 173 -0.21 7.30 -13.00
C SER A 173 1.04 7.71 -12.20
N ALA A 174 1.08 7.50 -10.89
CA ALA A 174 2.24 7.79 -10.06
C ALA A 174 3.48 7.02 -10.53
N CYS A 175 3.34 5.71 -10.82
CA CYS A 175 4.43 4.90 -11.35
C CYS A 175 4.92 5.39 -12.72
N LYS A 176 4.00 5.75 -13.62
CA LYS A 176 4.34 6.34 -14.94
C LYS A 176 5.12 7.64 -14.79
N ASN A 177 4.87 8.41 -13.74
CA ASN A 177 5.58 9.64 -13.41
C ASN A 177 6.86 9.41 -12.57
N GLY A 178 7.29 8.16 -12.40
CA GLY A 178 8.56 7.78 -11.79
C GLY A 178 8.51 7.46 -10.29
N ALA A 179 7.35 7.54 -9.64
CA ALA A 179 7.16 7.06 -8.27
C ALA A 179 7.22 5.54 -8.22
N SER A 180 7.67 5.00 -7.10
CA SER A 180 7.61 3.56 -6.81
C SER A 180 6.62 3.34 -5.68
N VAL A 181 5.74 2.36 -5.83
CA VAL A 181 4.65 2.15 -4.89
C VAL A 181 4.72 0.75 -4.28
N LEU A 182 4.72 0.68 -2.95
CA LEU A 182 4.62 -0.56 -2.20
C LEU A 182 3.23 -0.61 -1.54
N ILE A 183 2.47 -1.67 -1.79
CA ILE A 183 1.06 -1.74 -1.41
C ILE A 183 0.80 -3.02 -0.64
N SER A 184 0.20 -2.93 0.55
CA SER A 184 -0.36 -4.12 1.20
C SER A 184 -1.84 -4.26 0.86
N SER A 185 -2.29 -5.50 0.76
CA SER A 185 -3.70 -5.85 0.68
C SER A 185 -3.95 -7.30 1.11
N HIS A 186 -5.17 -7.58 1.53
CA HIS A 186 -5.70 -8.93 1.65
C HIS A 186 -6.61 -9.30 0.45
N TYR A 187 -6.86 -8.37 -0.46
CA TYR A 187 -7.59 -8.61 -1.72
C TYR A 187 -6.62 -9.09 -2.80
N THR A 188 -6.51 -10.40 -2.94
CA THR A 188 -5.53 -11.05 -3.81
C THR A 188 -5.67 -10.65 -5.27
N GLU A 189 -6.91 -10.62 -5.79
CA GLU A 189 -7.21 -10.26 -7.17
C GLU A 189 -6.75 -8.84 -7.51
N GLU A 190 -6.94 -7.86 -6.58
CA GLU A 190 -6.51 -6.48 -6.81
C GLU A 190 -5.00 -6.38 -7.01
N ILE A 191 -4.24 -7.06 -6.15
CA ILE A 191 -2.78 -7.08 -6.23
C ILE A 191 -2.31 -7.82 -7.46
N ALA A 192 -2.84 -9.03 -7.70
CA ALA A 192 -2.43 -9.88 -8.81
C ALA A 192 -2.68 -9.26 -10.19
N THR A 193 -3.72 -8.41 -10.32
CA THR A 193 -4.10 -7.78 -11.59
C THR A 193 -3.50 -6.39 -11.80
N ASN A 194 -3.12 -5.69 -10.73
CA ASN A 194 -2.72 -4.27 -10.84
C ASN A 194 -1.25 -4.00 -10.49
N CYS A 195 -0.57 -4.90 -9.78
CA CYS A 195 0.86 -4.77 -9.48
C CYS A 195 1.72 -5.41 -10.58
N HIS A 196 2.95 -4.92 -10.74
CA HIS A 196 3.93 -5.49 -11.66
C HIS A 196 4.37 -6.89 -11.21
N ARG A 197 4.49 -7.07 -9.91
CA ARG A 197 4.77 -8.32 -9.20
C ARG A 197 4.37 -8.14 -7.73
N PHE A 198 4.40 -9.20 -6.97
CA PHE A 198 4.01 -9.14 -5.56
C PHE A 198 4.75 -10.18 -4.71
N TYR A 199 4.59 -10.02 -3.42
CA TYR A 199 5.08 -10.94 -2.41
C TYR A 199 3.92 -11.48 -1.58
N MET A 200 3.99 -12.73 -1.19
CA MET A 200 3.11 -13.32 -0.17
C MET A 200 3.84 -13.39 1.16
N LEU A 201 3.29 -12.75 2.19
CA LEU A 201 3.77 -12.80 3.55
C LEU A 201 2.95 -13.81 4.34
N ALA A 202 3.52 -14.97 4.58
CA ALA A 202 2.91 -16.05 5.34
C ALA A 202 3.98 -16.77 6.18
N HIS A 203 3.58 -17.35 7.30
CA HIS A 203 4.47 -18.13 8.18
C HIS A 203 5.79 -17.40 8.51
N GLN A 204 5.71 -16.06 8.73
CA GLN A 204 6.84 -15.17 9.04
C GLN A 204 7.83 -14.94 7.89
N HIS A 205 7.60 -15.51 6.68
CA HIS A 205 8.45 -15.40 5.50
C HIS A 205 7.77 -14.63 4.38
N LEU A 206 8.58 -14.04 3.50
CA LEU A 206 8.12 -13.28 2.34
C LEU A 206 8.53 -14.00 1.06
N GLU A 207 7.57 -14.51 0.32
CA GLU A 207 7.78 -15.25 -0.92
C GLU A 207 7.46 -14.38 -2.14
N PRO A 208 8.39 -14.22 -3.12
CA PRO A 208 8.17 -13.42 -4.32
C PRO A 208 7.39 -14.16 -5.40
N PHE A 209 6.56 -13.42 -6.16
CA PHE A 209 5.83 -13.88 -7.34
C PHE A 209 5.91 -12.81 -8.43
N GLU A 210 6.40 -13.21 -9.61
CA GLU A 210 6.52 -12.31 -10.76
C GLU A 210 5.16 -12.02 -11.43
N ASN A 211 4.17 -12.91 -11.25
CA ASN A 211 2.82 -12.74 -11.79
C ASN A 211 1.81 -13.67 -11.11
N ALA A 212 0.53 -13.43 -11.41
CA ALA A 212 -0.58 -14.21 -10.89
C ALA A 212 -0.55 -15.69 -11.28
N HIS A 213 -0.07 -16.02 -12.48
CA HIS A 213 0.00 -17.40 -12.96
C HIS A 213 0.99 -18.22 -12.11
N GLU A 214 2.16 -17.65 -11.80
CA GLU A 214 3.13 -18.30 -10.93
C GLU A 214 2.54 -18.58 -9.53
N PHE A 215 1.77 -17.63 -8.99
CA PHE A 215 1.12 -17.77 -7.68
C PHE A 215 0.09 -18.91 -7.69
N LEU A 216 -0.79 -18.96 -8.70
CA LEU A 216 -1.77 -20.04 -8.84
C LEU A 216 -1.09 -21.42 -9.01
N ALA A 217 -0.06 -21.48 -9.86
CA ALA A 217 0.66 -22.71 -10.11
C ALA A 217 1.41 -23.22 -8.87
N ARG A 218 2.03 -22.33 -8.10
CA ARG A 218 2.78 -22.66 -6.88
C ARG A 218 1.91 -23.31 -5.81
N TYR A 219 0.67 -22.82 -5.67
CA TYR A 219 -0.26 -23.30 -4.66
C TYR A 219 -1.32 -24.26 -5.22
N HIS A 220 -1.16 -24.74 -6.47
CA HIS A 220 -2.07 -25.68 -7.13
C HIS A 220 -3.54 -25.23 -7.09
N ALA A 221 -3.79 -23.94 -7.28
CA ALA A 221 -5.09 -23.31 -7.10
C ALA A 221 -5.72 -22.89 -8.42
N ASN A 222 -7.05 -22.91 -8.47
CA ASN A 222 -7.85 -22.49 -9.62
C ASN A 222 -8.34 -21.03 -9.49
N SER A 223 -8.21 -20.44 -8.29
CA SER A 223 -8.59 -19.05 -8.03
C SER A 223 -7.56 -18.36 -7.13
N TYR A 224 -7.56 -17.01 -7.14
CA TYR A 224 -6.67 -16.23 -6.29
C TYR A 224 -6.95 -16.42 -4.81
N ASP A 225 -8.22 -16.56 -4.43
CA ASP A 225 -8.61 -16.78 -3.04
C ASP A 225 -8.18 -18.17 -2.56
N GLU A 226 -8.31 -19.20 -3.40
CA GLU A 226 -7.81 -20.55 -3.13
C GLU A 226 -6.28 -20.55 -2.94
N ALA A 227 -5.54 -19.90 -3.84
CA ALA A 227 -4.09 -19.77 -3.72
C ALA A 227 -3.68 -19.04 -2.42
N PHE A 228 -4.41 -17.98 -2.06
CA PHE A 228 -4.17 -17.25 -0.82
C PHE A 228 -4.44 -18.10 0.42
N ILE A 229 -5.53 -18.86 0.42
CA ILE A 229 -5.87 -19.79 1.52
C ILE A 229 -4.77 -20.85 1.65
N ASN A 230 -4.40 -21.52 0.55
CA ASN A 230 -3.36 -22.53 0.53
C ASN A 230 -2.00 -21.97 1.00
N ALA A 231 -1.64 -20.75 0.60
CA ALA A 231 -0.45 -20.06 1.05
C ALA A 231 -0.45 -19.74 2.55
N SER A 232 -1.63 -19.52 3.12
CA SER A 232 -1.81 -19.13 4.53
C SER A 232 -1.99 -20.31 5.48
N MET A 233 -2.33 -21.50 4.96
CA MET A 233 -2.47 -22.73 5.74
C MET A 233 -1.10 -23.32 6.08
N SER A 234 -0.95 -23.84 7.30
CA SER A 234 0.26 -24.60 7.68
C SER A 234 0.34 -25.93 6.90
N GLN A 235 1.55 -26.46 6.72
CA GLN A 235 1.73 -27.77 6.06
C GLN A 235 0.99 -28.90 6.77
N GLU A 236 0.76 -28.79 8.08
CA GLU A 236 0.01 -29.75 8.87
C GLU A 236 -1.50 -29.71 8.56
N GLU A 237 -2.05 -28.52 8.25
CA GLU A 237 -3.47 -28.36 7.89
C GLU A 237 -3.76 -28.86 6.47
N ILE A 238 -2.79 -28.73 5.55
CA ILE A 238 -2.91 -29.23 4.16
C ILE A 238 -2.95 -30.78 4.14
N GLY A 239 -2.17 -31.44 5.02
CA GLY A 239 -2.15 -32.89 5.14
C GLY A 239 -3.39 -33.50 5.79
N ALA A 240 -4.20 -32.70 6.50
CA ALA A 240 -5.44 -33.15 7.14
C ALA A 240 -6.69 -32.96 6.25
N ALA A 241 -6.59 -32.19 5.16
CA ALA A 241 -7.68 -31.88 4.23
C ALA A 241 -7.63 -32.72 2.92
N SER A 242 -6.60 -33.52 2.73
CA SER A 242 -6.41 -34.47 1.62
C SER A 242 -6.70 -35.91 2.07
#